data_f8b75d4dc01866fee5f77b51a7903a38
#
_entry.id   f8b75d4dc01866fee5f77b51a7903a38
#
_cell.length_a   1.000
_cell.length_b   1.000
_cell.length_c   1.000
_cell.angle_alpha   90.00
_cell.angle_beta   90.00
_cell.angle_gamma   90.00
#
_symmetry.space_group_name_H-M   'P 1'
#
loop_
_entity.id
_entity.type
_entity.pdbx_description
1 polymer ?
#
loop_
_entity_poly.entity_id
_entity_poly.type
_entity_poly.pdbx_seq_one_letter_code
_entity_poly.pdbx_strand_id
1 'polypeptide(L)'
;MKTRKLTEADVTSESVFMLQRRQILKMLGISATALTLTPAAHADLLDWFKGNDRPKAPSGAPLNFTKPAQWQNKLTLTPEDKVTGYNNFYEFGLDKADPAANAGSMKTDPWTLKIDGEVAKPLTLDHHDLTTRFPLEERIYRMRCVEAWSMVVPWVGFPLHKLLALVEPTSNAKYVSFQTRYAPDEMPGQKDRFIGGGLEYPYVEGLRLDEAMHPLTLLTVGVYGKALPPQNGAPIRLTVPWKYGFKGIKXAAPDEYGFFANVNPHVDHPRWSQATERFIGSGGALDVKRQPTLLFNGYADEVASLYRGLNLRENF
;
A
#
# COMPACT_ATOMS: atom_id res chain seq x y z
N MET A 1 -1.45 -5.51 36.31
CA MET A 1 -0.79 -4.26 35.89
C MET A 1 -1.79 -3.44 35.08
N LYS A 2 -2.08 -2.19 35.49
CA LYS A 2 -2.96 -1.30 34.70
C LYS A 2 -2.15 -0.81 33.50
N THR A 3 -2.50 -1.22 32.31
CA THR A 3 -1.92 -0.68 31.08
C THR A 3 -2.32 0.81 30.95
N ARG A 4 -1.33 1.67 30.95
CA ARG A 4 -1.54 3.10 30.70
C ARG A 4 -2.07 3.26 29.27
N LYS A 5 -3.21 3.94 29.13
CA LYS A 5 -3.70 4.30 27.80
C LYS A 5 -2.76 5.32 27.16
N LEU A 6 -2.23 4.97 26.01
CA LEU A 6 -1.42 5.91 25.23
C LEU A 6 -2.33 7.01 24.68
N THR A 7 -1.86 8.24 24.81
CA THR A 7 -2.52 9.42 24.25
C THR A 7 -1.76 9.90 23.03
N GLU A 8 -2.34 10.81 22.27
CA GLU A 8 -1.68 11.39 21.10
C GLU A 8 -0.38 12.13 21.48
N ALA A 9 -0.27 12.61 22.71
CA ALA A 9 0.96 13.22 23.24
C ALA A 9 2.08 12.21 23.50
N ASP A 10 1.72 10.93 23.63
CA ASP A 10 2.70 9.85 23.84
C ASP A 10 3.22 9.29 22.52
N VAL A 11 2.64 9.69 21.38
CA VAL A 11 3.02 9.20 20.05
C VAL A 11 4.10 10.12 19.47
N THR A 12 5.25 9.55 19.18
CA THR A 12 6.34 10.29 18.54
C THR A 12 5.91 10.77 17.15
N SER A 13 6.01 12.05 16.89
CA SER A 13 5.69 12.57 15.55
C SER A 13 6.66 11.98 14.51
N GLU A 14 6.19 11.84 13.28
CA GLU A 14 6.99 11.30 12.17
C GLU A 14 8.33 12.04 12.01
N SER A 15 8.31 13.37 12.14
CA SER A 15 9.53 14.19 12.04
C SER A 15 10.51 13.90 13.17
N VAL A 16 10.01 13.73 14.40
CA VAL A 16 10.86 13.39 15.56
C VAL A 16 11.38 11.96 15.43
N PHE A 17 10.56 11.03 14.97
CA PHE A 17 10.99 9.64 14.72
C PHE A 17 12.12 9.58 13.68
N MET A 18 11.99 10.33 12.61
CA MET A 18 13.02 10.41 11.56
C MET A 18 14.29 11.07 12.05
N LEU A 19 14.18 12.09 12.91
CA LEU A 19 15.32 12.73 13.55
C LEU A 19 16.02 11.77 14.52
N GLN A 20 15.29 11.06 15.35
CA GLN A 20 15.83 10.09 16.29
C GLN A 20 16.52 8.93 15.56
N ARG A 21 15.97 8.48 14.45
CA ARG A 21 16.56 7.43 13.61
C ARG A 21 17.92 7.87 13.04
N ARG A 22 18.03 9.11 12.58
CA ARG A 22 19.30 9.68 12.13
C ARG A 22 20.32 9.75 13.26
N GLN A 23 19.87 10.06 14.49
CA GLN A 23 20.74 10.07 15.66
C GLN A 23 21.18 8.65 16.06
N ILE A 24 20.29 7.68 15.99
CA ILE A 24 20.59 6.26 16.28
C ILE A 24 21.60 5.72 15.26
N LEU A 25 21.43 6.03 13.99
CA LEU A 25 22.39 5.65 12.95
C LEU A 25 23.77 6.28 13.19
N LYS A 26 23.81 7.52 13.70
CA LYS A 26 25.05 8.18 14.09
C LYS A 26 25.68 7.53 15.33
N MET A 27 24.87 7.07 16.27
CA MET A 27 25.36 6.40 17.50
C MET A 27 25.87 4.98 17.23
N LEU A 28 25.36 4.29 16.21
CA LEU A 28 25.75 2.93 15.86
C LEU A 28 27.09 2.86 15.11
N GLY A 29 27.89 3.92 15.15
CA GLY A 29 29.29 3.88 14.75
C GLY A 29 29.56 3.85 13.27
N ILE A 30 28.61 4.35 12.45
CA ILE A 30 29.02 4.88 11.16
C ILE A 30 29.71 6.19 11.48
N SER A 31 30.95 6.06 11.95
CA SER A 31 31.80 7.21 12.12
C SER A 31 31.87 7.94 10.80
N ALA A 32 31.48 9.18 10.83
CA ALA A 32 31.67 10.10 9.73
C ALA A 32 33.17 10.38 9.56
N THR A 33 33.93 9.34 9.25
CA THR A 33 35.26 9.57 8.69
C THR A 33 35.05 10.02 7.27
N ALA A 34 35.17 11.33 7.11
CA ALA A 34 35.23 12.03 5.85
C ALA A 34 33.95 12.04 5.02
N LEU A 35 32.91 12.65 5.56
CA LEU A 35 31.99 13.37 4.68
C LEU A 35 32.58 14.74 4.44
N THR A 36 33.62 14.80 3.62
CA THR A 36 33.80 15.96 2.74
C THR A 36 32.64 15.91 1.78
N LEU A 37 31.49 16.44 2.23
CA LEU A 37 30.35 16.64 1.35
C LEU A 37 30.82 17.56 0.23
N THR A 38 30.88 17.01 -0.97
CA THR A 38 31.12 17.82 -2.15
C THR A 38 29.99 18.85 -2.27
N PRO A 39 30.23 20.02 -2.84
CA PRO A 39 29.17 21.02 -3.05
C PRO A 39 27.90 20.46 -3.72
N ALA A 40 28.05 19.39 -4.50
CA ALA A 40 26.92 18.68 -5.13
C ALA A 40 25.94 18.06 -4.12
N ALA A 41 26.46 17.50 -3.03
CA ALA A 41 25.58 16.86 -2.02
C ALA A 41 24.77 17.88 -1.21
N HIS A 42 25.27 19.10 -1.06
CA HIS A 42 24.50 20.21 -0.48
C HIS A 42 23.43 20.73 -1.43
N ALA A 43 23.70 20.74 -2.73
CA ALA A 43 22.72 21.13 -3.73
C ALA A 43 21.54 20.14 -3.76
N ASP A 44 21.80 18.85 -3.73
CA ASP A 44 20.77 17.81 -3.71
C ASP A 44 19.86 17.92 -2.48
N LEU A 45 20.43 18.25 -1.32
CA LEU A 45 19.63 18.40 -0.10
C LEU A 45 18.75 19.66 -0.17
N LEU A 46 19.26 20.74 -0.73
CA LEU A 46 18.51 21.99 -0.89
C LEU A 46 17.44 21.87 -1.98
N ASP A 47 17.73 21.13 -3.04
CA ASP A 47 16.75 20.88 -4.12
C ASP A 47 15.62 19.95 -3.63
N TRP A 48 15.93 19.03 -2.72
CA TRP A 48 14.91 18.23 -2.05
C TRP A 48 13.91 19.12 -1.29
N PHE A 49 14.41 20.19 -0.65
CA PHE A 49 13.54 21.15 0.06
C PHE A 49 12.78 22.07 -0.88
N LYS A 50 13.30 22.33 -2.07
CA LYS A 50 12.66 23.24 -3.04
C LYS A 50 11.57 22.59 -3.88
N GLY A 51 11.45 21.27 -3.86
CA GLY A 51 10.35 20.55 -4.51
C GLY A 51 10.38 20.57 -6.04
N ASN A 52 11.47 21.00 -6.65
CA ASN A 52 11.61 21.07 -8.09
C ASN A 52 12.54 19.96 -8.61
N ASP A 53 12.10 19.33 -9.69
CA ASP A 53 12.87 18.44 -10.58
C ASP A 53 13.33 17.09 -10.03
N ARG A 54 12.44 16.38 -9.33
CA ARG A 54 12.61 14.92 -9.24
C ARG A 54 12.33 14.32 -10.62
N PRO A 55 13.16 13.35 -11.08
CA PRO A 55 12.80 12.62 -12.28
C PRO A 55 11.39 12.05 -12.10
N LYS A 56 10.48 12.42 -12.98
CA LYS A 56 9.14 11.82 -12.96
C LYS A 56 9.32 10.34 -13.26
N ALA A 57 8.82 9.48 -12.36
CA ALA A 57 8.76 8.06 -12.63
C ALA A 57 8.10 7.84 -13.99
N PRO A 58 8.60 6.91 -14.82
CA PRO A 58 7.98 6.65 -16.11
C PRO A 58 6.50 6.41 -15.94
N SER A 59 5.67 7.20 -16.58
CA SER A 59 4.22 6.94 -16.58
C SER A 59 3.97 5.69 -17.42
N GLY A 60 3.15 4.80 -16.87
CA GLY A 60 2.76 3.58 -17.60
C GLY A 60 1.98 3.91 -18.88
N ALA A 61 1.83 2.89 -19.73
CA ALA A 61 1.05 3.00 -20.96
C ALA A 61 -0.41 3.31 -20.64
N PRO A 62 -1.11 4.12 -21.46
CA PRO A 62 -2.53 4.35 -21.27
C PRO A 62 -3.33 3.06 -21.31
N LEU A 63 -4.36 2.97 -20.47
CA LEU A 63 -5.26 1.82 -20.40
C LEU A 63 -6.63 2.18 -20.99
N ASN A 64 -7.30 1.18 -21.55
CA ASN A 64 -8.69 1.31 -21.98
C ASN A 64 -9.59 0.84 -20.81
N PHE A 65 -10.45 1.72 -20.30
CA PHE A 65 -11.30 1.43 -19.14
C PHE A 65 -12.56 2.29 -19.16
N THR A 66 -13.54 1.88 -18.36
CA THR A 66 -14.77 2.65 -18.16
C THR A 66 -14.74 3.41 -16.83
N LYS A 67 -15.62 4.38 -16.65
CA LYS A 67 -15.79 5.13 -15.40
C LYS A 67 -17.22 4.98 -14.88
N PRO A 68 -17.55 3.83 -14.27
CA PRO A 68 -18.92 3.65 -13.79
C PRO A 68 -19.29 4.70 -12.72
N ALA A 69 -20.47 5.30 -12.86
CA ALA A 69 -20.89 6.44 -12.04
C ALA A 69 -20.85 6.16 -10.53
N GLN A 70 -21.18 4.93 -10.13
CA GLN A 70 -21.19 4.55 -8.70
C GLN A 70 -19.80 4.58 -8.07
N TRP A 71 -18.72 4.54 -8.86
CA TRP A 71 -17.34 4.59 -8.34
C TRP A 71 -16.69 5.97 -8.49
N GLN A 72 -17.43 6.93 -9.08
CA GLN A 72 -16.95 8.31 -9.26
C GLN A 72 -17.53 9.15 -8.13
N ASN A 73 -16.72 9.49 -7.16
CA ASN A 73 -17.13 10.35 -6.04
C ASN A 73 -16.57 11.76 -6.22
N LYS A 74 -16.99 12.68 -5.35
CA LYS A 74 -16.59 14.09 -5.41
C LYS A 74 -15.37 14.38 -4.53
N LEU A 75 -14.62 13.36 -4.13
CA LEU A 75 -13.44 13.57 -3.29
C LEU A 75 -12.32 14.21 -4.10
N THR A 76 -11.58 15.10 -3.44
CA THR A 76 -10.40 15.74 -4.04
C THR A 76 -9.30 14.70 -4.21
N LEU A 77 -8.89 14.46 -5.44
CA LEU A 77 -7.82 13.50 -5.72
C LEU A 77 -6.47 13.99 -5.20
N THR A 78 -5.68 13.08 -4.67
CA THR A 78 -4.27 13.33 -4.43
C THR A 78 -3.56 13.50 -5.78
N PRO A 79 -2.67 14.47 -5.96
CA PRO A 79 -1.96 14.61 -7.23
C PRO A 79 -1.15 13.37 -7.61
N GLU A 80 -1.06 13.08 -8.91
CA GLU A 80 -0.39 11.89 -9.43
C GLU A 80 1.06 11.78 -8.95
N ASP A 81 1.80 12.91 -8.95
CA ASP A 81 3.18 12.93 -8.48
C ASP A 81 3.32 12.51 -7.01
N LYS A 82 2.31 12.81 -6.18
CA LYS A 82 2.30 12.38 -4.78
C LYS A 82 2.00 10.88 -4.66
N VAL A 83 1.04 10.39 -5.44
CA VAL A 83 0.68 8.97 -5.43
C VAL A 83 1.85 8.11 -5.93
N THR A 84 2.57 8.58 -6.94
CA THR A 84 3.69 7.83 -7.53
C THR A 84 5.02 8.09 -6.84
N GLY A 85 5.14 9.17 -6.06
CA GLY A 85 6.40 9.57 -5.41
C GLY A 85 6.43 9.39 -3.90
N TYR A 86 5.31 9.05 -3.26
CA TYR A 86 5.22 8.87 -1.81
C TYR A 86 4.64 7.50 -1.52
N ASN A 87 5.52 6.52 -1.31
CA ASN A 87 5.14 5.11 -1.29
C ASN A 87 5.66 4.39 -0.05
N ASN A 88 5.00 3.33 0.33
CA ASN A 88 5.44 2.42 1.38
C ASN A 88 5.65 1.03 0.75
N PHE A 89 6.86 0.77 0.25
CA PHE A 89 7.19 -0.47 -0.44
C PHE A 89 8.62 -0.88 -0.02
N TYR A 90 8.69 -1.57 1.11
CA TYR A 90 9.94 -1.83 1.83
C TYR A 90 10.93 -2.67 1.05
N GLU A 91 10.48 -3.40 0.05
CA GLU A 91 11.36 -4.12 -0.88
C GLU A 91 12.32 -3.18 -1.62
N PHE A 92 11.98 -1.87 -1.70
CA PHE A 92 12.79 -0.87 -2.40
C PHE A 92 13.35 0.21 -1.48
N GLY A 93 13.12 0.12 -0.18
CA GLY A 93 13.66 1.05 0.80
C GLY A 93 12.64 1.52 1.82
N LEU A 94 13.13 2.16 2.87
CA LEU A 94 12.32 2.51 4.03
C LEU A 94 11.74 3.92 3.98
N ASP A 95 12.37 4.83 3.23
CA ASP A 95 11.84 6.18 3.05
C ASP A 95 10.75 6.20 1.98
N LYS A 96 9.85 7.17 2.07
CA LYS A 96 8.68 7.23 1.18
C LYS A 96 9.04 7.53 -0.28
N ALA A 97 10.20 8.11 -0.53
CA ALA A 97 10.70 8.37 -1.88
C ALA A 97 11.51 7.21 -2.46
N ASP A 98 12.01 6.30 -1.61
CA ASP A 98 12.86 5.20 -2.04
C ASP A 98 12.22 4.31 -3.11
N PRO A 99 10.94 3.89 -2.98
CA PRO A 99 10.37 3.03 -4.01
C PRO A 99 10.32 3.68 -5.39
N ALA A 100 10.00 4.97 -5.46
CA ALA A 100 9.98 5.67 -6.75
C ALA A 100 11.38 5.77 -7.37
N ALA A 101 12.41 5.91 -6.53
CA ALA A 101 13.80 5.99 -6.99
C ALA A 101 14.38 4.62 -7.38
N ASN A 102 13.99 3.56 -6.67
CA ASN A 102 14.70 2.28 -6.73
C ASN A 102 13.94 1.17 -7.47
N ALA A 103 12.62 1.31 -7.68
CA ALA A 103 11.82 0.23 -8.26
C ALA A 103 12.03 0.02 -9.77
N GLY A 104 12.89 0.82 -10.40
CA GLY A 104 13.22 0.65 -11.82
C GLY A 104 13.88 -0.69 -12.17
N SER A 105 14.46 -1.37 -11.19
CA SER A 105 15.04 -2.71 -11.37
C SER A 105 13.98 -3.82 -11.51
N MET A 106 12.74 -3.56 -11.08
CA MET A 106 11.69 -4.58 -11.05
C MET A 106 11.16 -4.86 -12.44
N LYS A 107 11.21 -6.12 -12.84
CA LYS A 107 10.66 -6.58 -14.11
C LYS A 107 9.17 -6.84 -13.96
N THR A 108 8.37 -6.13 -14.72
CA THR A 108 6.91 -6.26 -14.72
C THR A 108 6.38 -7.03 -15.94
N ASP A 109 7.27 -7.35 -16.87
CA ASP A 109 6.99 -8.16 -18.06
C ASP A 109 8.27 -8.93 -18.43
N PRO A 110 8.21 -10.26 -18.60
CA PRO A 110 7.04 -11.13 -18.46
C PRO A 110 6.61 -11.31 -16.99
N TRP A 111 5.31 -11.47 -16.80
CA TRP A 111 4.71 -11.70 -15.46
C TRP A 111 3.63 -12.75 -15.56
N THR A 112 3.54 -13.61 -14.56
CA THR A 112 2.45 -14.57 -14.45
C THR A 112 1.79 -14.49 -13.09
N LEU A 113 0.46 -14.57 -13.08
CA LEU A 113 -0.37 -14.68 -11.90
C LEU A 113 -0.96 -16.09 -11.88
N LYS A 114 -0.54 -16.89 -10.91
CA LYS A 114 -1.03 -18.26 -10.73
C LYS A 114 -2.15 -18.26 -9.68
N ILE A 115 -3.25 -18.92 -9.99
CA ILE A 115 -4.39 -19.10 -9.08
C ILE A 115 -4.60 -20.61 -8.92
N ASP A 116 -4.42 -21.10 -7.69
CA ASP A 116 -4.55 -22.54 -7.39
C ASP A 116 -5.06 -22.75 -5.94
N GLY A 117 -4.95 -23.96 -5.44
CA GLY A 117 -5.43 -24.36 -4.13
C GLY A 117 -6.86 -24.90 -4.18
N GLU A 118 -7.71 -24.45 -3.27
CA GLU A 118 -9.11 -24.89 -3.16
C GLU A 118 -10.00 -24.27 -4.23
N VAL A 119 -9.68 -24.58 -5.49
CA VAL A 119 -10.44 -24.14 -6.68
C VAL A 119 -10.68 -25.33 -7.62
N ALA A 120 -11.84 -25.33 -8.28
CA ALA A 120 -12.15 -26.40 -9.24
C ALA A 120 -11.38 -26.26 -10.56
N LYS A 121 -11.01 -25.02 -10.91
CA LYS A 121 -10.36 -24.70 -12.21
C LYS A 121 -9.11 -23.84 -11.99
N PRO A 122 -7.97 -24.42 -11.62
CA PRO A 122 -6.73 -23.64 -11.51
C PRO A 122 -6.42 -22.90 -12.80
N LEU A 123 -5.85 -21.69 -12.67
CA LEU A 123 -5.67 -20.79 -13.79
C LEU A 123 -4.31 -20.08 -13.67
N THR A 124 -3.66 -19.87 -14.78
CA THR A 124 -2.49 -18.97 -14.86
C THR A 124 -2.80 -17.90 -15.90
N LEU A 125 -2.58 -16.65 -15.50
CA LEU A 125 -2.77 -15.48 -16.35
C LEU A 125 -1.42 -14.82 -16.60
N ASP A 126 -1.18 -14.38 -17.82
CA ASP A 126 0.00 -13.60 -18.14
C ASP A 126 -0.28 -12.08 -18.03
N HIS A 127 0.72 -11.28 -18.29
CA HIS A 127 0.62 -9.81 -18.21
C HIS A 127 -0.46 -9.26 -19.17
N HIS A 128 -0.56 -9.84 -20.36
CA HIS A 128 -1.57 -9.42 -21.35
C HIS A 128 -2.99 -9.74 -20.87
N ASP A 129 -3.20 -10.94 -20.30
CA ASP A 129 -4.50 -11.35 -19.74
C ASP A 129 -5.01 -10.35 -18.69
N LEU A 130 -4.10 -9.81 -17.86
CA LEU A 130 -4.48 -8.92 -16.75
C LEU A 130 -5.12 -7.61 -17.23
N THR A 131 -4.83 -7.20 -18.47
CA THR A 131 -5.34 -5.94 -19.01
C THR A 131 -6.38 -6.11 -20.11
N THR A 132 -6.55 -7.32 -20.64
CA THR A 132 -7.45 -7.57 -21.78
C THR A 132 -8.60 -8.52 -21.45
N ARG A 133 -8.39 -9.47 -20.55
CA ARG A 133 -9.40 -10.50 -20.28
C ARG A 133 -10.58 -10.00 -19.44
N PHE A 134 -10.38 -8.95 -18.68
CA PHE A 134 -11.40 -8.39 -17.80
C PHE A 134 -11.72 -6.95 -18.21
N PRO A 135 -13.01 -6.57 -18.30
CA PRO A 135 -13.35 -5.16 -18.49
C PRO A 135 -12.78 -4.32 -17.34
N LEU A 136 -11.90 -3.38 -17.68
CA LEU A 136 -11.30 -2.51 -16.68
C LEU A 136 -12.23 -1.35 -16.35
N GLU A 137 -12.20 -0.93 -15.09
CA GLU A 137 -12.98 0.22 -14.63
C GLU A 137 -12.13 1.08 -13.68
N GLU A 138 -12.37 2.39 -13.73
CA GLU A 138 -11.75 3.33 -12.79
C GLU A 138 -12.62 3.43 -11.54
N ARG A 139 -11.95 3.38 -10.38
CA ARG A 139 -12.59 3.55 -9.07
C ARG A 139 -11.82 4.55 -8.24
N ILE A 140 -12.48 5.59 -7.81
CA ILE A 140 -11.89 6.59 -6.93
C ILE A 140 -12.04 6.10 -5.49
N TYR A 141 -10.94 5.73 -4.86
CA TYR A 141 -10.94 5.18 -3.50
C TYR A 141 -10.13 6.03 -2.53
N ARG A 142 -10.64 6.17 -1.30
CA ARG A 142 -9.80 6.55 -0.17
C ARG A 142 -8.80 5.42 0.08
N MET A 143 -7.56 5.79 0.34
CA MET A 143 -6.53 4.86 0.78
C MET A 143 -6.00 5.35 2.13
N ARG A 144 -5.82 4.44 3.07
CA ARG A 144 -5.33 4.76 4.40
C ARG A 144 -4.17 3.81 4.73
N CYS A 145 -3.01 4.39 5.05
CA CYS A 145 -1.86 3.62 5.50
C CYS A 145 -1.87 3.48 7.01
N VAL A 146 -1.36 2.35 7.52
CA VAL A 146 -1.19 2.15 8.97
C VAL A 146 -0.27 3.24 9.57
N GLU A 147 0.59 3.85 8.78
CA GLU A 147 1.47 4.94 9.18
C GLU A 147 0.77 6.29 9.36
N ALA A 148 -0.55 6.30 9.44
CA ALA A 148 -1.36 7.49 9.71
C ALA A 148 -1.30 8.56 8.61
N TRP A 149 -1.21 8.14 7.36
CA TRP A 149 -1.38 9.03 6.21
C TRP A 149 -2.39 8.46 5.22
N SER A 150 -3.01 9.32 4.44
CA SER A 150 -4.07 8.92 3.53
C SER A 150 -4.00 9.68 2.21
N MET A 151 -4.61 9.09 1.20
CA MET A 151 -4.72 9.63 -0.17
C MET A 151 -6.10 9.31 -0.72
N VAL A 152 -6.48 9.99 -1.79
CA VAL A 152 -7.62 9.64 -2.63
C VAL A 152 -7.08 9.34 -4.03
N VAL A 153 -7.26 8.11 -4.50
CA VAL A 153 -6.55 7.62 -5.68
C VAL A 153 -7.54 7.03 -6.70
N PRO A 154 -7.44 7.44 -7.98
CA PRO A 154 -8.24 6.84 -9.06
C PRO A 154 -7.54 5.58 -9.59
N TRP A 155 -7.86 4.43 -9.00
CA TRP A 155 -7.33 3.13 -9.41
C TRP A 155 -8.05 2.61 -10.64
N VAL A 156 -7.34 1.90 -11.51
CA VAL A 156 -7.93 1.20 -12.66
C VAL A 156 -7.68 -0.30 -12.48
N GLY A 157 -8.75 -1.08 -12.61
CA GLY A 157 -8.64 -2.52 -12.40
C GLY A 157 -9.96 -3.24 -12.65
N PHE A 158 -10.06 -4.45 -12.10
CA PHE A 158 -11.27 -5.26 -12.20
C PHE A 158 -11.58 -5.92 -10.85
N PRO A 159 -12.87 -6.16 -10.55
CA PRO A 159 -13.24 -6.78 -9.26
C PRO A 159 -12.65 -8.18 -9.10
N LEU A 160 -12.08 -8.46 -7.93
CA LEU A 160 -11.49 -9.78 -7.65
C LEU A 160 -12.50 -10.92 -7.82
N HIS A 161 -13.77 -10.70 -7.44
CA HIS A 161 -14.79 -11.75 -7.55
C HIS A 161 -14.97 -12.26 -9.00
N LYS A 162 -14.68 -11.43 -10.01
CA LYS A 162 -14.76 -11.87 -11.42
C LYS A 162 -13.67 -12.91 -11.74
N LEU A 163 -12.49 -12.76 -11.17
CA LEU A 163 -11.44 -13.77 -11.31
C LEU A 163 -11.80 -15.03 -10.52
N LEU A 164 -12.29 -14.85 -9.28
CA LEU A 164 -12.68 -16.00 -8.45
C LEU A 164 -13.81 -16.80 -9.08
N ALA A 165 -14.74 -16.14 -9.77
CA ALA A 165 -15.83 -16.83 -10.48
C ALA A 165 -15.30 -17.75 -11.61
N LEU A 166 -14.15 -17.39 -12.23
CA LEU A 166 -13.57 -18.23 -13.28
C LEU A 166 -12.92 -19.50 -12.73
N VAL A 167 -12.34 -19.41 -11.52
CA VAL A 167 -11.60 -20.52 -10.92
C VAL A 167 -12.47 -21.41 -10.01
N GLU A 168 -13.68 -20.95 -9.70
CA GLU A 168 -14.69 -21.68 -8.93
C GLU A 168 -14.14 -22.22 -7.59
N PRO A 169 -13.99 -21.35 -6.57
CA PRO A 169 -13.57 -21.81 -5.25
C PRO A 169 -14.48 -22.90 -4.72
N THR A 170 -13.89 -23.95 -4.15
CA THR A 170 -14.65 -25.08 -3.59
C THR A 170 -15.29 -24.67 -2.24
N SER A 171 -16.19 -25.50 -1.72
CA SER A 171 -16.82 -25.28 -0.41
C SER A 171 -15.81 -25.27 0.74
N ASN A 172 -14.62 -25.82 0.53
CA ASN A 172 -13.54 -25.83 1.52
C ASN A 172 -12.80 -24.49 1.56
N ALA A 173 -12.86 -23.69 0.50
CA ALA A 173 -12.17 -22.40 0.45
C ALA A 173 -12.79 -21.42 1.46
N LYS A 174 -12.04 -21.02 2.47
CA LYS A 174 -12.48 -20.04 3.47
C LYS A 174 -11.76 -18.71 3.33
N TYR A 175 -10.58 -18.74 2.74
CA TYR A 175 -9.69 -17.58 2.60
C TYR A 175 -9.08 -17.56 1.20
N VAL A 176 -8.69 -16.38 0.77
CA VAL A 176 -7.87 -16.19 -0.42
C VAL A 176 -6.52 -15.67 0.06
N SER A 177 -5.46 -16.43 -0.20
CA SER A 177 -4.09 -16.05 0.14
C SER A 177 -3.43 -15.41 -1.08
N PHE A 178 -2.68 -14.36 -0.84
CA PHE A 178 -1.93 -13.64 -1.87
C PHE A 178 -0.46 -13.65 -1.50
N GLN A 179 0.38 -14.08 -2.41
CA GLN A 179 1.82 -14.09 -2.21
C GLN A 179 2.48 -13.24 -3.29
N THR A 180 3.38 -12.35 -2.87
CA THR A 180 4.14 -11.52 -3.80
C THR A 180 5.29 -12.30 -4.42
N ARG A 181 5.79 -11.77 -5.51
CA ARG A 181 6.96 -12.34 -6.20
C ARG A 181 8.20 -12.23 -5.31
N TYR A 182 8.97 -13.31 -5.23
CA TYR A 182 10.27 -13.30 -4.57
C TYR A 182 11.36 -13.14 -5.63
N ALA A 183 12.02 -11.99 -5.64
CA ALA A 183 13.04 -11.64 -6.61
C ALA A 183 14.07 -10.68 -5.98
N PRO A 184 14.92 -11.18 -5.05
CA PRO A 184 15.83 -10.32 -4.30
C PRO A 184 16.83 -9.55 -5.16
N ASP A 185 17.13 -10.02 -6.37
CA ASP A 185 18.03 -9.28 -7.27
C ASP A 185 17.36 -8.06 -7.91
N GLU A 186 16.03 -8.03 -7.92
CA GLU A 186 15.25 -6.89 -8.42
C GLU A 186 14.71 -6.04 -7.28
N MET A 187 14.50 -6.63 -6.11
CA MET A 187 13.89 -6.03 -4.92
C MET A 187 14.86 -6.18 -3.74
N PRO A 188 15.80 -5.23 -3.58
CA PRO A 188 16.90 -5.39 -2.60
C PRO A 188 16.48 -5.64 -1.16
N GLY A 189 15.34 -5.09 -0.74
CA GLY A 189 14.82 -5.33 0.62
C GLY A 189 14.46 -6.77 0.90
N GLN A 190 14.31 -7.61 -0.13
CA GLN A 190 14.06 -9.04 0.05
C GLN A 190 15.33 -9.84 0.40
N LYS A 191 16.52 -9.25 0.20
CA LYS A 191 17.79 -9.92 0.53
C LYS A 191 18.09 -9.90 2.02
N ASP A 192 17.69 -8.84 2.68
CA ASP A 192 18.09 -8.58 4.05
C ASP A 192 16.91 -8.01 4.83
N ARG A 193 16.53 -8.73 5.88
CA ARG A 193 15.42 -8.35 6.75
C ARG A 193 15.60 -6.94 7.34
N PHE A 194 16.83 -6.54 7.63
CA PHE A 194 17.12 -5.22 8.17
C PHE A 194 16.84 -4.10 7.15
N ILE A 195 17.27 -4.31 5.90
CA ILE A 195 17.02 -3.36 4.80
C ILE A 195 15.54 -3.38 4.42
N GLY A 196 14.90 -4.53 4.48
CA GLY A 196 13.49 -4.75 4.14
C GLY A 196 12.49 -4.42 5.25
N GLY A 197 12.87 -3.60 6.23
CA GLY A 197 11.94 -3.11 7.24
C GLY A 197 11.52 -4.11 8.31
N GLY A 198 12.29 -5.17 8.51
CA GLY A 198 12.00 -6.19 9.51
C GLY A 198 11.01 -7.26 9.04
N LEU A 199 10.60 -7.22 7.77
CA LEU A 199 9.60 -8.13 7.24
C LEU A 199 10.21 -9.43 6.73
N GLU A 200 9.41 -10.47 6.67
CA GLU A 200 9.76 -11.72 6.03
C GLU A 200 9.25 -11.73 4.58
N TYR A 201 10.03 -12.32 3.69
CA TYR A 201 9.72 -12.38 2.26
C TYR A 201 9.78 -13.83 1.76
N PRO A 202 9.00 -14.23 0.75
CA PRO A 202 8.01 -13.42 0.03
C PRO A 202 6.86 -13.01 0.93
N TYR A 203 6.34 -11.84 0.63
CA TYR A 203 5.29 -11.21 1.42
C TYR A 203 3.95 -11.91 1.16
N VAL A 204 3.21 -12.23 2.19
CA VAL A 204 1.94 -12.97 2.12
C VAL A 204 0.83 -12.18 2.84
N GLU A 205 -0.36 -12.17 2.26
CA GLU A 205 -1.55 -11.54 2.83
C GLU A 205 -2.75 -12.45 2.61
N GLY A 206 -3.84 -12.18 3.32
CA GLY A 206 -5.06 -12.95 3.15
C GLY A 206 -6.32 -12.10 3.27
N LEU A 207 -7.36 -12.57 2.61
CA LEU A 207 -8.72 -12.08 2.78
C LEU A 207 -9.60 -13.28 3.11
N ARG A 208 -10.61 -13.08 3.96
CA ARG A 208 -11.70 -14.03 4.05
C ARG A 208 -12.40 -14.09 2.69
N LEU A 209 -13.02 -15.21 2.38
CA LEU A 209 -13.67 -15.38 1.08
C LEU A 209 -14.76 -14.32 0.85
N ASP A 210 -15.52 -13.96 1.88
CA ASP A 210 -16.56 -12.91 1.76
C ASP A 210 -15.96 -11.53 1.48
N GLU A 211 -14.79 -11.21 2.05
CA GLU A 211 -14.06 -9.98 1.74
C GLU A 211 -13.53 -10.01 0.30
N ALA A 212 -12.99 -11.14 -0.12
CA ALA A 212 -12.45 -11.30 -1.47
C ALA A 212 -13.56 -11.21 -2.54
N MET A 213 -14.75 -11.72 -2.22
CA MET A 213 -15.92 -11.68 -3.10
C MET A 213 -16.64 -10.32 -3.08
N HIS A 214 -16.29 -9.43 -2.16
CA HIS A 214 -16.97 -8.14 -2.03
C HIS A 214 -16.72 -7.25 -3.25
N PRO A 215 -17.76 -6.56 -3.77
CA PRO A 215 -17.60 -5.72 -4.97
C PRO A 215 -16.52 -4.64 -4.88
N LEU A 216 -16.22 -4.14 -3.67
CA LEU A 216 -15.16 -3.13 -3.49
C LEU A 216 -13.74 -3.68 -3.62
N THR A 217 -13.56 -5.00 -3.53
CA THR A 217 -12.22 -5.61 -3.62
C THR A 217 -11.77 -5.64 -5.07
N LEU A 218 -10.66 -4.96 -5.36
CA LEU A 218 -10.20 -4.72 -6.72
C LEU A 218 -8.81 -5.33 -6.93
N LEU A 219 -8.64 -6.03 -8.04
CA LEU A 219 -7.33 -6.29 -8.61
C LEU A 219 -6.99 -5.12 -9.52
N THR A 220 -5.95 -4.40 -9.15
CA THR A 220 -5.61 -3.10 -9.74
C THR A 220 -4.42 -3.27 -10.68
N VAL A 221 -4.55 -2.78 -11.90
CA VAL A 221 -3.52 -2.82 -12.94
C VAL A 221 -3.11 -1.42 -13.39
N GLY A 222 -3.79 -0.40 -12.88
CA GLY A 222 -3.50 0.97 -13.30
C GLY A 222 -3.85 2.03 -12.27
N VAL A 223 -3.36 3.24 -12.52
CA VAL A 223 -3.62 4.43 -11.71
C VAL A 223 -3.57 5.66 -12.63
N TYR A 224 -4.46 6.61 -12.41
CA TYR A 224 -4.60 7.82 -13.26
C TYR A 224 -4.72 7.47 -14.76
N GLY A 225 -5.44 6.38 -15.07
CA GLY A 225 -5.70 5.98 -16.45
C GLY A 225 -4.53 5.28 -17.16
N LYS A 226 -3.44 5.02 -16.46
CA LYS A 226 -2.22 4.44 -17.01
C LYS A 226 -1.88 3.14 -16.27
N ALA A 227 -1.13 2.25 -16.90
CA ALA A 227 -0.61 1.05 -16.25
C ALA A 227 0.19 1.43 -14.99
N LEU A 228 0.11 0.58 -13.96
CA LEU A 228 0.81 0.83 -12.69
C LEU A 228 2.32 0.99 -12.90
N PRO A 229 2.94 2.00 -12.29
CA PRO A 229 4.39 1.99 -12.21
C PRO A 229 4.85 1.02 -11.10
N PRO A 230 6.09 0.54 -11.18
CA PRO A 230 6.62 -0.47 -10.25
C PRO A 230 6.41 -0.12 -8.78
N GLN A 231 6.71 1.13 -8.38
CA GLN A 231 6.59 1.58 -7.00
C GLN A 231 5.14 1.58 -6.46
N ASN A 232 4.16 1.49 -7.35
CA ASN A 232 2.75 1.38 -6.96
C ASN A 232 2.21 -0.05 -7.05
N GLY A 233 3.08 -1.04 -7.33
CA GLY A 233 2.72 -2.45 -7.32
C GLY A 233 2.45 -3.07 -8.68
N ALA A 234 3.11 -2.57 -9.75
CA ALA A 234 2.98 -3.16 -11.08
C ALA A 234 3.37 -4.64 -11.11
N PRO A 235 2.86 -5.43 -12.05
CA PRO A 235 1.81 -5.10 -13.02
C PRO A 235 0.40 -5.23 -12.44
N ILE A 236 0.26 -5.81 -11.24
CA ILE A 236 -1.02 -6.04 -10.59
C ILE A 236 -0.85 -5.99 -9.07
N ARG A 237 -1.78 -5.33 -8.41
CA ARG A 237 -1.84 -5.27 -6.94
C ARG A 237 -3.27 -5.46 -6.45
N LEU A 238 -3.39 -5.87 -5.19
CA LEU A 238 -4.67 -5.88 -4.49
C LEU A 238 -4.99 -4.49 -3.95
N THR A 239 -6.26 -4.07 -4.06
CA THR A 239 -6.75 -2.84 -3.44
C THR A 239 -8.06 -3.14 -2.71
N VAL A 240 -8.07 -2.94 -1.39
CA VAL A 240 -9.21 -3.17 -0.51
C VAL A 240 -9.41 -1.86 0.27
N PRO A 241 -10.36 -0.99 -0.15
CA PRO A 241 -10.36 0.40 0.32
C PRO A 241 -10.71 0.59 1.80
N TRP A 242 -11.37 -0.38 2.44
CA TRP A 242 -11.71 -0.29 3.86
C TRP A 242 -10.63 -0.88 4.77
N LYS A 243 -9.57 -1.46 4.20
CA LYS A 243 -8.42 -1.98 4.94
C LYS A 243 -7.23 -1.05 4.80
N TYR A 244 -6.23 -1.21 5.65
CA TYR A 244 -5.01 -0.44 5.50
C TYR A 244 -4.38 -0.74 4.15
N GLY A 245 -3.96 0.31 3.45
CA GLY A 245 -3.43 0.19 2.10
C GLY A 245 -2.00 -0.30 2.09
N PHE A 246 -1.83 -1.60 2.16
CA PHE A 246 -0.53 -2.23 1.98
C PHE A 246 -0.34 -2.50 0.49
N LYS A 247 0.81 -2.13 -0.03
CA LYS A 247 1.15 -2.46 -1.40
C LYS A 247 1.68 -3.87 -1.46
N GLY A 248 1.34 -4.49 -2.52
CA GLY A 248 1.60 -5.89 -2.54
C GLY A 248 1.04 -6.41 -1.24
N ILE A 249 1.08 -7.52 -0.94
CA ILE A 249 0.36 -8.16 0.10
C ILE A 249 1.24 -8.28 1.32
N LYS A 250 0.78 -7.89 2.51
CA LYS A 250 1.61 -7.93 3.69
C LYS A 250 1.12 -8.87 4.76
N UNK A 251 1.76 -9.93 4.89
CA UNK A 251 1.59 -10.57 5.71
C UNK A 251 1.83 -10.32 6.70
N ALA A 252 1.40 -10.39 7.45
CA ALA A 252 1.80 -10.64 8.81
C ALA A 252 1.43 -12.05 9.19
N ALA A 253 2.08 -12.58 10.17
CA ALA A 253 1.64 -13.85 10.73
C ALA A 253 0.16 -13.73 11.12
N PRO A 254 -0.65 -14.74 10.87
CA PRO A 254 -2.08 -14.68 11.22
C PRO A 254 -2.35 -14.37 12.69
N ASP A 255 -1.41 -14.63 13.56
CA ASP A 255 -1.48 -14.34 14.98
C ASP A 255 -1.05 -12.92 15.36
N GLU A 256 -0.39 -12.17 14.45
CA GLU A 256 0.05 -10.81 14.73
C GLU A 256 -0.87 -9.75 14.10
N TYR A 257 -1.26 -9.95 12.84
CA TYR A 257 -2.07 -8.97 12.12
C TYR A 257 -3.27 -9.60 11.42
N GLY A 258 -3.24 -10.89 11.18
CA GLY A 258 -4.37 -11.63 10.68
C GLY A 258 -4.96 -11.14 9.37
N PHE A 259 -6.10 -11.71 9.03
CA PHE A 259 -6.87 -11.33 7.86
C PHE A 259 -7.77 -10.12 8.10
N PHE A 260 -7.60 -9.43 9.22
CA PHE A 260 -8.59 -8.46 9.66
C PHE A 260 -8.15 -7.00 9.54
N ALA A 261 -6.98 -6.68 9.16
CA ALA A 261 -6.39 -5.33 9.16
C ALA A 261 -7.29 -4.21 8.60
N ASN A 262 -8.50 -4.08 9.16
CA ASN A 262 -9.47 -3.04 8.81
C ASN A 262 -9.06 -1.70 9.41
N VAL A 263 -9.34 -0.62 8.70
CA VAL A 263 -9.09 0.72 9.25
C VAL A 263 -10.01 0.95 10.44
N ASN A 264 -9.42 1.04 11.63
CA ASN A 264 -10.15 1.19 12.87
C ASN A 264 -9.52 2.28 13.74
N PRO A 265 -10.16 3.47 13.86
CA PRO A 265 -9.62 4.58 14.65
C PRO A 265 -9.60 4.31 16.16
N HIS A 266 -10.23 3.23 16.61
CA HIS A 266 -10.33 2.87 18.04
C HIS A 266 -9.30 1.82 18.47
N VAL A 267 -8.40 1.41 17.56
CA VAL A 267 -7.35 0.45 17.85
C VAL A 267 -6.04 1.21 18.03
N ASP A 268 -5.36 0.97 19.13
CA ASP A 268 -4.08 1.59 19.40
C ASP A 268 -2.96 0.90 18.58
N HIS A 269 -2.09 1.71 18.00
CA HIS A 269 -0.90 1.22 17.32
C HIS A 269 0.34 1.74 18.06
N PRO A 270 1.40 0.92 18.22
CA PRO A 270 2.56 1.34 19.02
C PRO A 270 3.32 2.57 18.49
N ARG A 271 3.22 2.85 17.21
CA ARG A 271 4.03 3.90 16.56
C ARG A 271 3.24 5.07 15.98
N TRP A 272 1.98 4.88 15.62
CA TRP A 272 1.20 5.89 14.91
C TRP A 272 -0.21 6.00 15.47
N SER A 273 -0.74 7.23 15.53
CA SER A 273 -2.14 7.41 15.89
C SER A 273 -3.06 6.76 14.84
N GLN A 274 -4.01 5.96 15.31
CA GLN A 274 -5.05 5.42 14.44
C GLN A 274 -6.29 6.34 14.42
N ALA A 275 -6.41 7.26 15.38
CA ALA A 275 -7.57 8.14 15.50
C ALA A 275 -7.56 9.27 14.46
N THR A 276 -6.39 9.67 14.00
CA THR A 276 -6.25 10.74 12.99
C THR A 276 -5.33 10.30 11.85
N GLU A 277 -5.47 11.00 10.74
CA GLU A 277 -4.64 10.74 9.57
C GLU A 277 -4.19 12.05 8.92
N ARG A 278 -3.02 12.04 8.32
CA ARG A 278 -2.49 13.14 7.52
C ARG A 278 -2.87 12.93 6.06
N PHE A 279 -3.76 13.76 5.55
CA PHE A 279 -4.14 13.70 4.14
C PHE A 279 -3.02 14.26 3.27
N ILE A 280 -2.60 13.49 2.27
CA ILE A 280 -1.60 13.93 1.30
C ILE A 280 -2.34 14.50 0.09
N GLY A 281 -2.38 15.83 0.03
CA GLY A 281 -3.03 16.58 -1.03
C GLY A 281 -2.04 17.35 -1.88
N SER A 282 -2.53 18.42 -2.49
CA SER A 282 -1.73 19.29 -3.38
C SER A 282 -0.82 20.26 -2.62
N GLY A 283 -0.99 20.38 -1.31
CA GLY A 283 -0.17 21.26 -0.49
C GLY A 283 1.28 20.81 -0.40
N GLY A 284 2.18 21.73 -0.12
CA GLY A 284 3.58 21.44 0.08
C GLY A 284 3.85 20.75 1.43
N ALA A 285 5.13 20.53 1.74
CA ALA A 285 5.56 19.81 2.94
C ALA A 285 5.06 20.46 4.26
N LEU A 286 4.71 21.73 4.22
CA LEU A 286 4.18 22.45 5.38
C LEU A 286 2.66 22.40 5.50
N ASP A 287 1.96 21.89 4.50
CA ASP A 287 0.49 21.76 4.51
C ASP A 287 0.13 20.40 5.11
N VAL A 288 0.29 20.28 6.42
CA VAL A 288 0.01 19.05 7.16
C VAL A 288 -1.43 19.12 7.67
N LYS A 289 -2.37 18.77 6.80
CA LYS A 289 -3.77 18.74 7.18
C LYS A 289 -4.09 17.38 7.82
N ARG A 290 -4.32 17.38 9.14
CA ARG A 290 -4.81 16.19 9.85
C ARG A 290 -6.33 16.19 9.87
N GLN A 291 -6.89 15.00 9.75
CA GLN A 291 -8.34 14.77 9.80
C GLN A 291 -8.63 13.50 10.59
N PRO A 292 -9.84 13.37 11.17
CA PRO A 292 -10.21 12.12 11.84
C PRO A 292 -10.19 10.94 10.87
N THR A 293 -9.71 9.79 11.33
CA THR A 293 -9.78 8.53 10.59
C THR A 293 -11.20 7.98 10.67
N LEU A 294 -11.75 7.59 9.54
CA LEU A 294 -13.08 7.01 9.47
C LEU A 294 -13.00 5.49 9.64
N LEU A 295 -13.90 4.93 10.44
CA LEU A 295 -14.01 3.47 10.58
C LEU A 295 -14.22 2.83 9.20
N PHE A 296 -13.51 1.73 8.94
CA PHE A 296 -13.47 1.11 7.62
C PHE A 296 -13.10 2.11 6.51
N ASN A 297 -12.30 3.13 6.86
CA ASN A 297 -11.88 4.19 5.92
C ASN A 297 -13.07 4.89 5.23
N GLY A 298 -14.22 4.92 5.91
CA GLY A 298 -15.45 5.54 5.39
C GLY A 298 -16.29 4.64 4.51
N TYR A 299 -16.05 3.34 4.52
CA TYR A 299 -16.84 2.36 3.76
C TYR A 299 -17.74 1.52 4.67
N ALA A 300 -18.11 2.05 5.85
CA ALA A 300 -18.88 1.29 6.84
C ALA A 300 -20.25 0.85 6.29
N ASP A 301 -20.90 1.69 5.51
CA ASP A 301 -22.22 1.36 4.95
C ASP A 301 -22.17 0.14 4.03
N GLU A 302 -21.04 -0.05 3.34
CA GLU A 302 -20.88 -1.16 2.41
C GLU A 302 -20.36 -2.44 3.08
N VAL A 303 -19.51 -2.31 4.12
CA VAL A 303 -18.75 -3.48 4.57
C VAL A 303 -18.98 -3.87 6.04
N ALA A 304 -19.61 -3.02 6.86
CA ALA A 304 -19.75 -3.33 8.30
C ALA A 304 -20.54 -4.63 8.54
N SER A 305 -21.46 -4.97 7.64
CA SER A 305 -22.24 -6.22 7.75
C SER A 305 -21.36 -7.48 7.70
N LEU A 306 -20.20 -7.43 7.01
CA LEU A 306 -19.25 -8.56 6.96
C LEU A 306 -18.65 -8.90 8.33
N TYR A 307 -18.67 -7.93 9.24
CA TYR A 307 -18.01 -8.03 10.54
C TYR A 307 -19.01 -8.10 11.69
N ARG A 308 -20.28 -8.36 11.39
CA ARG A 308 -21.33 -8.45 12.42
C ARG A 308 -21.01 -9.57 13.40
N GLY A 309 -21.00 -9.24 14.68
CA GLY A 309 -20.69 -10.20 15.73
C GLY A 309 -19.22 -10.35 16.07
N LEU A 310 -18.34 -9.69 15.33
CA LEU A 310 -16.90 -9.70 15.64
C LEU A 310 -16.53 -8.49 16.51
N ASN A 311 -15.61 -8.71 17.43
CA ASN A 311 -15.03 -7.64 18.21
C ASN A 311 -13.99 -6.92 17.32
N LEU A 312 -14.32 -5.73 16.86
CA LEU A 312 -13.45 -4.97 15.94
C LEU A 312 -12.17 -4.43 16.59
N ARG A 313 -12.02 -4.54 17.92
CA ARG A 313 -10.75 -4.21 18.58
C ARG A 313 -9.75 -5.36 18.51
N GLU A 314 -10.26 -6.57 18.35
CA GLU A 314 -9.46 -7.80 18.24
C GLU A 314 -9.34 -8.26 16.78
N ASN A 315 -10.32 -7.91 15.96
CA ASN A 315 -10.46 -8.35 14.57
C ASN A 315 -10.50 -7.13 13.64
N PHE A 316 -9.45 -6.28 13.71
CA PHE A 316 -9.35 -5.09 12.87
C PHE A 316 -8.46 -5.32 11.64
#